data_0b76439266bab077458f4ba518264ec9
#
_entry.id   0b76439266bab077458f4ba518264ec9
#
_cell.length_a   1.000
_cell.length_b   1.000
_cell.length_c   1.000
_cell.angle_alpha   90.00
_cell.angle_beta   90.00
_cell.angle_gamma   90.00
#
_symmetry.space_group_name_H-M   'P 1'
#
loop_
_entity.id
_entity.type
_entity.pdbx_description
1 polymer ?
#
loop_
_entity_poly.entity_id
_entity_poly.type
_entity_poly.pdbx_seq_one_letter_code
_entity_poly.pdbx_strand_id
1 'polypeptide(L)'
;MPAIVTAAQLRTVLGVSTSLYSDSYLDEIIATAESVILPLLIANQVAVVDYKLESNVAYYYTQRPHHFVAGQSVVVAGLPAPFSATVTVTDTSITPYSFTAAITNADVTLRTSIPAGTATLSGYSAATLYADNDAIESAVLVVSVEVFQSRIAAGGQIEGVDFASTPYRMGKNLAARVSSLLSAYLDIESVCQ
;
A
#
# COMPACT_ATOMS: atom_id res chain seq x y z
N MET A 1 9.31 -7.56 -5.78
CA MET A 1 8.45 -8.76 -5.85
C MET A 1 7.12 -8.41 -5.18
N PRO A 2 6.01 -8.75 -5.81
CA PRO A 2 4.68 -8.64 -5.20
C PRO A 2 4.62 -9.43 -3.90
N ALA A 3 3.74 -9.00 -2.99
CA ALA A 3 3.65 -9.57 -1.64
C ALA A 3 2.46 -10.55 -1.48
N ILE A 4 1.40 -10.36 -2.25
CA ILE A 4 0.14 -11.11 -2.13
C ILE A 4 0.01 -12.16 -3.25
N VAL A 5 0.29 -11.77 -4.50
CA VAL A 5 0.09 -12.62 -5.68
C VAL A 5 1.40 -12.79 -6.44
N THR A 6 1.63 -13.98 -6.99
CA THR A 6 2.82 -14.27 -7.80
C THR A 6 2.53 -14.12 -9.30
N ALA A 7 3.58 -13.85 -10.09
CA ALA A 7 3.48 -13.83 -11.55
C ALA A 7 2.94 -15.15 -12.13
N ALA A 8 3.24 -16.28 -11.50
CA ALA A 8 2.76 -17.60 -11.90
C ALA A 8 1.22 -17.74 -11.72
N GLN A 9 0.68 -17.25 -10.60
CA GLN A 9 -0.76 -17.22 -10.35
C GLN A 9 -1.48 -16.34 -11.38
N LEU A 10 -0.99 -15.10 -11.58
CA LEU A 10 -1.57 -14.18 -12.57
C LEU A 10 -1.50 -14.77 -13.98
N ARG A 11 -0.39 -15.40 -14.35
CA ARG A 11 -0.22 -16.06 -15.64
C ARG A 11 -1.25 -17.16 -15.85
N THR A 12 -1.52 -17.97 -14.83
CA THR A 12 -2.53 -19.02 -14.87
C THR A 12 -3.93 -18.46 -15.12
N VAL A 13 -4.27 -17.36 -14.45
CA VAL A 13 -5.57 -16.67 -14.63
C VAL A 13 -5.70 -16.07 -16.02
N LEU A 14 -4.63 -15.46 -16.56
CA LEU A 14 -4.61 -14.85 -17.89
C LEU A 14 -4.55 -15.87 -19.02
N GLY A 15 -4.11 -17.12 -18.76
CA GLY A 15 -3.91 -18.13 -19.78
C GLY A 15 -2.77 -17.81 -20.76
N VAL A 16 -1.77 -17.01 -20.35
CA VAL A 16 -0.68 -16.56 -21.21
C VAL A 16 0.62 -17.34 -20.96
N SER A 17 1.45 -17.45 -22.00
CA SER A 17 2.73 -18.16 -21.90
C SER A 17 3.87 -17.27 -21.39
N THR A 18 4.90 -17.91 -20.83
CA THR A 18 6.12 -17.22 -20.39
C THR A 18 6.93 -16.61 -21.55
N SER A 19 6.75 -17.14 -22.77
CA SER A 19 7.41 -16.61 -23.97
C SER A 19 6.83 -15.28 -24.44
N LEU A 20 5.54 -15.00 -24.11
CA LEU A 20 4.88 -13.76 -24.50
C LEU A 20 5.04 -12.66 -23.44
N TYR A 21 4.94 -13.03 -22.15
CA TYR A 21 5.03 -12.09 -21.06
C TYR A 21 5.99 -12.60 -19.99
N SER A 22 7.04 -11.82 -19.71
CA SER A 22 8.02 -12.15 -18.67
C SER A 22 7.42 -12.05 -17.26
N ASP A 23 8.03 -12.76 -16.30
CA ASP A 23 7.63 -12.65 -14.90
C ASP A 23 7.78 -11.21 -14.37
N SER A 24 8.86 -10.53 -14.78
CA SER A 24 9.09 -9.15 -14.36
C SER A 24 7.98 -8.19 -14.84
N TYR A 25 7.43 -8.40 -16.05
CA TYR A 25 6.30 -7.61 -16.54
C TYR A 25 5.01 -7.88 -15.76
N LEU A 26 4.74 -9.14 -15.43
CA LEU A 26 3.58 -9.51 -14.62
C LEU A 26 3.74 -9.04 -13.17
N ASP A 27 4.94 -9.12 -12.59
CA ASP A 27 5.25 -8.58 -11.26
C ASP A 27 4.97 -7.07 -11.17
N GLU A 28 5.29 -6.30 -12.22
CA GLU A 28 5.00 -4.87 -12.28
C GLU A 28 3.49 -4.58 -12.26
N ILE A 29 2.71 -5.40 -12.98
CA ILE A 29 1.25 -5.28 -13.01
C ILE A 29 0.66 -5.59 -11.62
N ILE A 30 1.12 -6.69 -11.00
CA ILE A 30 0.68 -7.07 -9.67
C ILE A 30 1.07 -6.00 -8.65
N ALA A 31 2.30 -5.49 -8.69
CA ALA A 31 2.74 -4.41 -7.80
C ALA A 31 1.86 -3.15 -7.96
N THR A 32 1.40 -2.85 -9.18
CA THR A 32 0.44 -1.77 -9.40
C THR A 32 -0.90 -2.06 -8.74
N ALA A 33 -1.43 -3.26 -8.85
CA ALA A 33 -2.68 -3.67 -8.20
C ALA A 33 -2.57 -3.64 -6.67
N GLU A 34 -1.48 -4.17 -6.12
CA GLU A 34 -1.19 -4.14 -4.68
C GLU A 34 -1.08 -2.70 -4.15
N SER A 35 -0.45 -1.81 -4.89
CA SER A 35 -0.31 -0.39 -4.50
C SER A 35 -1.66 0.34 -4.39
N VAL A 36 -2.69 -0.14 -5.07
CA VAL A 36 -4.05 0.39 -4.99
C VAL A 36 -4.85 -0.25 -3.86
N ILE A 37 -4.70 -1.55 -3.65
CA ILE A 37 -5.52 -2.32 -2.71
C ILE A 37 -5.00 -2.22 -1.28
N LEU A 38 -3.69 -2.44 -1.06
CA LEU A 38 -3.13 -2.54 0.29
C LEU A 38 -3.36 -1.31 1.16
N PRO A 39 -3.31 -0.06 0.65
CA PRO A 39 -3.60 1.12 1.45
C PRO A 39 -5.05 1.22 1.95
N LEU A 40 -5.97 0.47 1.33
CA LEU A 40 -7.40 0.47 1.71
C LEU A 40 -7.71 -0.52 2.83
N LEU A 41 -6.76 -1.40 3.17
CA LEU A 41 -6.98 -2.47 4.13
C LEU A 41 -6.65 -2.02 5.56
N ILE A 42 -7.36 -2.58 6.52
CA ILE A 42 -7.04 -2.41 7.94
C ILE A 42 -5.63 -2.93 8.19
N ALA A 43 -4.74 -2.05 8.62
CA ALA A 43 -3.36 -2.38 8.96
C ALA A 43 -2.88 -1.51 10.14
N ASN A 44 -1.82 -1.96 10.80
CA ASN A 44 -1.16 -1.16 11.84
C ASN A 44 -0.24 -0.11 11.21
N GLN A 45 -0.82 0.75 10.39
CA GLN A 45 -0.14 1.78 9.62
C GLN A 45 -0.89 3.11 9.72
N VAL A 46 -0.15 4.21 9.79
CA VAL A 46 -0.70 5.56 9.86
C VAL A 46 0.17 6.53 9.06
N ALA A 47 -0.45 7.56 8.46
CA ALA A 47 0.27 8.63 7.79
C ALA A 47 0.95 9.56 8.81
N VAL A 48 2.21 9.92 8.54
CA VAL A 48 2.98 10.91 9.31
C VAL A 48 2.99 12.22 8.52
N VAL A 49 2.32 13.22 9.05
CA VAL A 49 2.13 14.52 8.38
C VAL A 49 3.17 15.54 8.78
N ASP A 50 3.60 15.54 10.04
CA ASP A 50 4.61 16.45 10.54
C ASP A 50 5.67 15.70 11.36
N TYR A 51 6.87 16.28 11.41
CA TYR A 51 7.99 15.74 12.18
C TYR A 51 8.88 16.85 12.70
N LYS A 52 9.52 16.62 13.83
CA LYS A 52 10.61 17.46 14.38
C LYS A 52 11.63 16.62 15.11
N LEU A 53 12.81 17.17 15.35
CA LEU A 53 13.83 16.58 16.20
C LEU A 53 14.33 17.66 17.18
N GLU A 54 14.32 17.34 18.46
CA GLU A 54 14.73 18.22 19.52
C GLU A 54 15.45 17.42 20.60
N SER A 55 16.67 17.81 20.94
CA SER A 55 17.48 17.16 21.99
C SER A 55 17.60 15.62 21.82
N ASN A 56 17.88 15.17 20.60
CA ASN A 56 17.97 13.75 20.21
C ASN A 56 16.65 12.95 20.35
N VAL A 57 15.52 13.63 20.44
CA VAL A 57 14.18 13.01 20.42
C VAL A 57 13.47 13.43 19.15
N ALA A 58 13.13 12.47 18.33
CA ALA A 58 12.28 12.67 17.17
C ALA A 58 10.81 12.60 17.58
N TYR A 59 10.03 13.54 17.12
CA TYR A 59 8.59 13.63 17.28
C TYR A 59 7.93 13.40 15.94
N TYR A 60 7.01 12.45 15.87
CA TYR A 60 6.22 12.13 14.69
C TYR A 60 4.77 12.44 14.97
N TYR A 61 4.14 13.26 14.12
CA TYR A 61 2.75 13.63 14.22
C TYR A 61 1.97 12.93 13.12
N THR A 62 0.90 12.25 13.52
CA THR A 62 0.12 11.37 12.65
C THR A 62 -1.23 11.98 12.30
N GLN A 63 -1.74 11.65 11.12
CA GLN A 63 -3.03 12.15 10.64
C GLN A 63 -4.20 11.55 11.44
N ARG A 64 -4.04 10.31 11.91
CA ARG A 64 -5.02 9.56 12.70
C ARG A 64 -4.38 9.06 14.00
N PRO A 65 -5.16 8.61 15.00
CA PRO A 65 -4.60 7.94 16.17
C PRO A 65 -3.75 6.74 15.75
N HIS A 66 -2.51 6.68 16.23
CA HIS A 66 -1.53 5.69 15.77
C HIS A 66 -1.62 4.34 16.49
N HIS A 67 -2.25 4.26 17.65
CA HIS A 67 -2.39 3.05 18.49
C HIS A 67 -1.07 2.33 18.85
N PHE A 68 0.10 2.91 18.56
CA PHE A 68 1.38 2.34 19.00
C PHE A 68 1.56 2.50 20.51
N VAL A 69 2.33 1.59 21.10
CA VAL A 69 2.66 1.58 22.53
C VAL A 69 4.18 1.74 22.70
N ALA A 70 4.59 2.39 23.76
CA ALA A 70 6.02 2.53 24.09
C ALA A 70 6.71 1.15 24.16
N GLY A 71 7.90 1.06 23.57
CA GLY A 71 8.67 -0.16 23.41
C GLY A 71 8.42 -0.93 22.10
N GLN A 72 7.39 -0.58 21.35
CA GLN A 72 7.16 -1.19 20.03
C GLN A 72 8.14 -0.67 18.98
N SER A 73 8.50 -1.54 18.04
CA SER A 73 9.29 -1.20 16.86
C SER A 73 8.37 -0.75 15.74
N VAL A 74 8.63 0.44 15.17
CA VAL A 74 7.85 1.04 14.08
C VAL A 74 8.77 1.37 12.93
N VAL A 75 8.38 1.00 11.72
CA VAL A 75 9.07 1.37 10.48
C VAL A 75 8.48 2.68 9.98
N VAL A 76 9.29 3.73 9.98
CA VAL A 76 8.92 5.04 9.41
C VAL A 76 9.55 5.15 8.02
N ALA A 77 8.75 5.52 7.02
CA ALA A 77 9.17 5.68 5.63
C ALA A 77 8.60 6.96 5.01
N GLY A 78 9.20 7.39 3.89
CA GLY A 78 8.71 8.56 3.13
C GLY A 78 9.09 9.91 3.73
N LEU A 79 9.91 9.96 4.79
CA LEU A 79 10.41 11.19 5.37
C LEU A 79 11.89 11.42 4.99
N PRO A 80 12.42 12.65 5.08
CA PRO A 80 13.85 12.89 4.92
C PRO A 80 14.67 12.20 6.02
N ALA A 81 15.93 11.87 5.72
CA ALA A 81 16.86 11.43 6.75
C ALA A 81 17.01 12.50 7.85
N PRO A 82 17.12 12.12 9.13
CA PRO A 82 17.23 10.77 9.68
C PRO A 82 15.89 10.13 10.08
N PHE A 83 14.74 10.69 9.71
CA PHE A 83 13.43 10.29 10.20
C PHE A 83 12.91 9.00 9.57
N SER A 84 13.28 8.67 8.32
CA SER A 84 12.95 7.38 7.68
C SER A 84 13.86 6.28 8.19
N ALA A 85 13.39 5.55 9.19
CA ALA A 85 14.14 4.48 9.84
C ALA A 85 13.18 3.53 10.60
N THR A 86 13.69 2.37 11.00
CA THR A 86 13.03 1.56 12.01
C THR A 86 13.41 2.11 13.38
N VAL A 87 12.41 2.56 14.13
CA VAL A 87 12.58 3.23 15.42
C VAL A 87 11.81 2.48 16.51
N THR A 88 12.30 2.58 17.75
CA THR A 88 11.54 2.12 18.92
C THR A 88 10.79 3.30 19.51
N VAL A 89 9.50 3.13 19.67
CA VAL A 89 8.61 4.13 20.29
C VAL A 89 9.02 4.32 21.76
N THR A 90 9.34 5.54 22.15
CA THR A 90 9.75 5.87 23.52
C THR A 90 8.63 6.45 24.36
N ASP A 91 7.78 7.28 23.76
CA ASP A 91 6.64 7.89 24.44
C ASP A 91 5.46 8.10 23.48
N THR A 92 4.25 7.90 24.00
CA THR A 92 2.97 8.11 23.31
C THR A 92 1.99 8.95 24.18
N SER A 93 2.49 9.46 25.29
CA SER A 93 1.63 10.13 26.29
C SER A 93 1.24 11.54 25.91
N ILE A 94 1.89 12.14 24.89
CA ILE A 94 1.66 13.54 24.51
C ILE A 94 0.27 13.68 23.90
N THR A 95 -0.03 12.93 22.87
CA THR A 95 -1.38 12.83 22.27
C THR A 95 -1.51 11.50 21.54
N PRO A 96 -2.73 11.01 21.26
CA PRO A 96 -2.94 9.84 20.41
C PRO A 96 -2.43 10.01 18.97
N TYR A 97 -2.15 11.26 18.59
CA TYR A 97 -1.69 11.66 17.26
C TYR A 97 -0.18 11.91 17.20
N SER A 98 0.58 11.56 18.23
CA SER A 98 2.03 11.74 18.22
C SER A 98 2.74 10.67 19.03
N PHE A 99 3.86 10.21 18.50
CA PHE A 99 4.79 9.33 19.20
C PHE A 99 6.21 9.86 19.06
N THR A 100 7.08 9.44 19.96
CA THR A 100 8.48 9.83 19.96
C THR A 100 9.40 8.63 19.82
N ALA A 101 10.60 8.88 19.32
CA ALA A 101 11.68 7.91 19.26
C ALA A 101 13.04 8.59 19.47
N ALA A 102 14.00 7.86 20.00
CA ALA A 102 15.36 8.36 20.17
C ALA A 102 16.10 8.33 18.82
N ILE A 103 16.53 9.50 18.35
CA ILE A 103 17.37 9.65 17.15
C ILE A 103 18.47 10.66 17.46
N THR A 104 19.73 10.23 17.43
CA THR A 104 20.88 11.13 17.66
C THR A 104 21.20 11.87 16.37
N ASN A 105 20.81 13.13 16.29
CA ASN A 105 21.12 14.03 15.17
C ASN A 105 20.95 15.50 15.60
N ALA A 106 21.33 16.43 14.72
CA ALA A 106 21.10 17.86 14.93
C ALA A 106 19.58 18.16 14.98
N ASP A 107 19.23 19.15 15.80
CA ASP A 107 17.83 19.56 15.95
C ASP A 107 17.21 20.01 14.63
N VAL A 108 15.98 19.60 14.39
CA VAL A 108 15.19 19.95 13.23
C VAL A 108 13.88 20.57 13.71
N THR A 109 13.62 21.80 13.30
CA THR A 109 12.35 22.48 13.60
C THR A 109 11.18 21.72 12.99
N LEU A 110 9.97 21.92 13.52
CA LEU A 110 8.75 21.29 12.99
C LEU A 110 8.60 21.51 11.48
N ARG A 111 8.39 20.43 10.75
CA ARG A 111 8.22 20.44 9.30
C ARG A 111 7.07 19.54 8.89
N THR A 112 6.29 19.98 7.93
CA THR A 112 5.25 19.19 7.26
C THR A 112 5.86 18.37 6.12
N SER A 113 5.45 17.12 6.00
CA SER A 113 5.84 16.22 4.91
C SER A 113 4.78 16.19 3.82
N ILE A 114 5.17 16.52 2.59
CA ILE A 114 4.31 16.44 1.41
C ILE A 114 5.10 15.72 0.29
N PRO A 115 4.67 14.54 -0.13
CA PRO A 115 3.57 13.72 0.42
C PRO A 115 3.86 13.29 1.86
N ALA A 116 2.79 12.91 2.59
CA ALA A 116 2.92 12.40 3.95
C ALA A 116 3.81 11.14 3.98
N GLY A 117 4.59 11.00 5.04
CA GLY A 117 5.29 9.75 5.32
C GLY A 117 4.33 8.70 5.88
N THR A 118 4.86 7.52 6.17
CA THR A 118 4.11 6.41 6.79
C THR A 118 4.83 5.88 8.01
N ALA A 119 4.09 5.51 9.04
CA ALA A 119 4.59 4.76 10.18
C ALA A 119 3.82 3.44 10.29
N THR A 120 4.52 2.31 10.28
CA THR A 120 3.94 0.96 10.25
C THR A 120 4.53 0.15 11.39
N LEU A 121 3.68 -0.53 12.16
CA LEU A 121 4.17 -1.45 13.20
C LEU A 121 4.99 -2.56 12.53
N SER A 122 6.21 -2.78 13.02
CA SER A 122 7.16 -3.74 12.43
C SER A 122 6.57 -5.16 12.39
N GLY A 123 6.57 -5.79 11.20
CA GLY A 123 5.98 -7.10 10.96
C GLY A 123 4.45 -7.13 10.79
N TYR A 124 3.78 -5.96 10.82
CA TYR A 124 2.31 -5.87 10.75
C TYR A 124 1.84 -4.91 9.64
N SER A 125 2.53 -4.91 8.51
CA SER A 125 2.05 -4.22 7.30
C SER A 125 0.84 -4.95 6.70
N ALA A 126 0.02 -4.25 5.91
CA ALA A 126 -1.08 -4.90 5.18
C ALA A 126 -0.59 -6.09 4.34
N ALA A 127 0.55 -5.94 3.65
CA ALA A 127 1.16 -7.00 2.87
C ALA A 127 1.50 -8.25 3.70
N THR A 128 1.96 -8.06 4.94
CA THR A 128 2.29 -9.18 5.85
C THR A 128 1.04 -9.81 6.45
N LEU A 129 0.06 -8.98 6.84
CA LEU A 129 -1.17 -9.46 7.48
C LEU A 129 -2.05 -10.28 6.54
N TYR A 130 -2.02 -9.99 5.23
CA TYR A 130 -2.93 -10.57 4.24
C TYR A 130 -2.24 -11.43 3.19
N ALA A 131 -0.99 -11.84 3.42
CA ALA A 131 -0.21 -12.65 2.48
C ALA A 131 -0.89 -13.98 2.07
N ASP A 132 -1.69 -14.57 2.97
CA ASP A 132 -2.36 -15.86 2.74
C ASP A 132 -3.90 -15.71 2.81
N ASN A 133 -4.44 -14.55 2.43
CA ASN A 133 -5.88 -14.30 2.48
C ASN A 133 -6.52 -14.40 1.10
N ASP A 134 -7.33 -15.45 0.88
CA ASP A 134 -7.96 -15.76 -0.41
C ASP A 134 -8.81 -14.61 -0.99
N ALA A 135 -9.48 -13.83 -0.12
CA ALA A 135 -10.33 -12.73 -0.58
C ALA A 135 -9.47 -11.57 -1.10
N ILE A 136 -8.36 -11.27 -0.42
CA ILE A 136 -7.42 -10.24 -0.83
C ILE A 136 -6.65 -10.68 -2.08
N GLU A 137 -6.20 -11.94 -2.13
CA GLU A 137 -5.57 -12.52 -3.31
C GLU A 137 -6.49 -12.41 -4.54
N SER A 138 -7.76 -12.80 -4.40
CA SER A 138 -8.76 -12.68 -5.46
C SER A 138 -8.97 -11.23 -5.90
N ALA A 139 -9.01 -10.29 -4.97
CA ALA A 139 -9.14 -8.86 -5.30
C ALA A 139 -7.92 -8.34 -6.07
N VAL A 140 -6.70 -8.68 -5.64
CA VAL A 140 -5.46 -8.31 -6.33
C VAL A 140 -5.42 -8.92 -7.72
N LEU A 141 -5.82 -10.20 -7.89
CA LEU A 141 -5.90 -10.85 -9.21
C LEU A 141 -6.90 -10.13 -10.14
N VAL A 142 -8.09 -9.79 -9.64
CA VAL A 142 -9.10 -9.08 -10.44
C VAL A 142 -8.57 -7.73 -10.93
N VAL A 143 -7.93 -6.94 -10.06
CA VAL A 143 -7.35 -5.65 -10.43
C VAL A 143 -6.15 -5.84 -11.37
N SER A 144 -5.31 -6.86 -11.15
CA SER A 144 -4.17 -7.17 -12.01
C SER A 144 -4.59 -7.52 -13.44
N VAL A 145 -5.65 -8.34 -13.59
CA VAL A 145 -6.23 -8.66 -14.91
C VAL A 145 -6.70 -7.39 -15.62
N GLU A 146 -7.32 -6.48 -14.88
CA GLU A 146 -7.81 -5.22 -15.40
C GLU A 146 -6.67 -4.32 -15.88
N VAL A 147 -5.62 -4.16 -15.06
CA VAL A 147 -4.42 -3.40 -15.42
C VAL A 147 -3.74 -4.01 -16.65
N PHE A 148 -3.65 -5.35 -16.71
CA PHE A 148 -3.10 -6.07 -17.85
C PHE A 148 -3.89 -5.76 -19.13
N GLN A 149 -5.21 -5.91 -19.09
CA GLN A 149 -6.08 -5.66 -20.24
C GLN A 149 -6.02 -4.20 -20.71
N SER A 150 -5.98 -3.26 -19.79
CA SER A 150 -5.87 -1.83 -20.12
C SER A 150 -4.55 -1.48 -20.82
N ARG A 151 -3.43 -2.12 -20.42
CA ARG A 151 -2.13 -1.92 -21.06
C ARG A 151 -2.09 -2.51 -22.48
N ILE A 152 -2.69 -3.68 -22.70
CA ILE A 152 -2.76 -4.31 -24.02
C ILE A 152 -3.69 -3.51 -24.95
N ALA A 153 -4.85 -3.08 -24.47
CA ALA A 153 -5.78 -2.28 -25.25
C ALA A 153 -5.18 -0.93 -25.67
N ALA A 154 -4.38 -0.31 -24.81
CA ALA A 154 -3.66 0.94 -25.12
C ALA A 154 -2.53 0.74 -26.15
N GLY A 155 -1.94 -0.46 -26.22
CA GLY A 155 -0.87 -0.83 -27.15
C GLY A 155 -1.33 -1.04 -28.61
N GLY A 156 -2.64 -1.04 -28.86
CA GLY A 156 -3.26 -1.10 -30.20
C GLY A 156 -2.89 -2.34 -31.02
N GLN A 157 -3.88 -3.13 -31.38
CA GLN A 157 -3.89 -4.27 -32.30
C GLN A 157 -3.78 -5.64 -31.65
N ILE A 158 -4.93 -6.14 -31.26
CA ILE A 158 -5.20 -7.56 -31.49
C ILE A 158 -5.91 -7.61 -32.84
N GLU A 159 -5.14 -7.77 -33.90
CA GLU A 159 -5.69 -8.20 -35.20
C GLU A 159 -6.26 -9.60 -35.00
N GLY A 160 -7.55 -9.76 -35.19
CA GLY A 160 -8.13 -11.07 -35.54
C GLY A 160 -9.11 -11.71 -34.62
N VAL A 161 -9.89 -10.99 -33.81
CA VAL A 161 -11.22 -11.47 -33.35
C VAL A 161 -12.14 -10.28 -33.21
N ASP A 162 -13.37 -10.43 -33.66
CA ASP A 162 -14.47 -9.48 -33.61
C ASP A 162 -14.82 -9.06 -32.17
N PHE A 163 -13.91 -8.36 -31.52
CA PHE A 163 -14.19 -7.64 -30.28
C PHE A 163 -14.76 -6.30 -30.66
N ALA A 164 -16.09 -6.23 -30.72
CA ALA A 164 -16.78 -4.97 -30.61
C ALA A 164 -16.21 -4.28 -29.35
N SER A 165 -15.43 -3.23 -29.55
CA SER A 165 -14.91 -2.40 -28.47
C SER A 165 -16.10 -1.77 -27.75
N THR A 166 -16.63 -2.47 -26.77
CA THR A 166 -17.59 -1.88 -25.84
C THR A 166 -16.84 -0.78 -25.12
N PRO A 167 -17.24 0.50 -25.32
CA PRO A 167 -16.56 1.59 -24.67
C PRO A 167 -16.57 1.34 -23.18
N TYR A 168 -15.39 1.31 -22.65
CA TYR A 168 -14.94 1.05 -21.29
C TYR A 168 -15.88 1.61 -20.22
N ARG A 169 -16.77 0.79 -19.69
CA ARG A 169 -17.59 1.10 -18.51
C ARG A 169 -17.10 0.38 -17.25
N MET A 170 -15.84 0.05 -17.19
CA MET A 170 -15.29 -0.85 -16.17
C MET A 170 -15.14 -0.22 -14.78
N GLY A 171 -14.96 1.07 -14.64
CA GLY A 171 -14.64 1.69 -13.36
C GLY A 171 -15.67 1.46 -12.24
N LYS A 172 -16.96 1.52 -12.53
CA LYS A 172 -18.00 1.32 -11.50
C LYS A 172 -18.18 -0.15 -11.12
N ASN A 173 -18.12 -1.06 -12.08
CA ASN A 173 -18.30 -2.49 -11.83
C ASN A 173 -17.08 -3.11 -11.14
N LEU A 174 -15.86 -2.67 -11.50
CA LEU A 174 -14.64 -3.11 -10.86
C LEU A 174 -14.59 -2.68 -9.39
N ALA A 175 -14.82 -1.40 -9.12
CA ALA A 175 -14.85 -0.87 -7.76
C ALA A 175 -15.88 -1.59 -6.89
N ALA A 176 -17.09 -1.86 -7.39
CA ALA A 176 -18.11 -2.59 -6.66
C ALA A 176 -17.72 -4.04 -6.37
N ARG A 177 -17.10 -4.73 -7.34
CA ARG A 177 -16.62 -6.12 -7.16
C ARG A 177 -15.48 -6.19 -6.14
N VAL A 178 -14.50 -5.32 -6.27
CA VAL A 178 -13.37 -5.24 -5.34
C VAL A 178 -13.86 -4.86 -3.95
N SER A 179 -14.71 -3.85 -3.80
CA SER A 179 -15.29 -3.47 -2.51
C SER A 179 -16.09 -4.59 -1.87
N SER A 180 -16.80 -5.40 -2.66
CA SER A 180 -17.53 -6.56 -2.14
C SER A 180 -16.59 -7.64 -1.58
N LEU A 181 -15.48 -7.93 -2.27
CA LEU A 181 -14.48 -8.88 -1.80
C LEU A 181 -13.73 -8.38 -0.55
N LEU A 182 -13.47 -7.08 -0.49
CA LEU A 182 -12.71 -6.44 0.57
C LEU A 182 -13.55 -5.98 1.76
N SER A 183 -14.89 -6.07 1.71
CA SER A 183 -15.81 -5.42 2.66
C SER A 183 -15.51 -5.69 4.13
N ALA A 184 -15.02 -6.89 4.46
CA ALA A 184 -14.65 -7.27 5.83
C ALA A 184 -13.28 -6.72 6.29
N TYR A 185 -12.47 -6.22 5.36
CA TYR A 185 -11.07 -5.84 5.57
C TYR A 185 -10.80 -4.36 5.29
N LEU A 186 -11.80 -3.62 4.79
CA LEU A 186 -11.65 -2.21 4.43
C LEU A 186 -11.46 -1.34 5.69
N ASP A 187 -10.46 -0.50 5.64
CA ASP A 187 -10.31 0.61 6.58
C ASP A 187 -11.24 1.76 6.16
N ILE A 188 -12.40 1.83 6.80
CA ILE A 188 -13.44 2.83 6.48
C ILE A 188 -12.90 4.25 6.65
N GLU A 189 -12.01 4.49 7.60
CA GLU A 189 -11.41 5.81 7.82
C GLU A 189 -10.49 6.23 6.68
N SER A 190 -9.83 5.27 6.01
CA SER A 190 -8.98 5.56 4.85
C SER A 190 -9.78 5.81 3.57
N VAL A 191 -10.98 5.25 3.46
CA VAL A 191 -11.84 5.37 2.27
C VAL A 191 -12.67 6.65 2.27
N CYS A 192 -12.92 7.23 3.46
CA CYS A 192 -13.77 8.43 3.64
C CYS A 192 -13.00 9.75 3.65
N GLN A 193 -11.72 9.77 3.24
CA GLN A 193 -10.87 10.98 3.17
C GLN A 193 -10.95 11.69 1.82
#